data_6a805c77078444ab52385d46dba82cc7
#
_entry.id   6a805c77078444ab52385d46dba82cc7
#
_cell.length_a   1.000
_cell.length_b   1.000
_cell.length_c   1.000
_cell.angle_alpha   90.00
_cell.angle_beta   90.00
_cell.angle_gamma   90.00
#
_symmetry.space_group_name_H-M   'P 1'
#
loop_
_entity.id
_entity.type
_entity.pdbx_description
1 polymer ?
#
loop_
_entity_poly.entity_id
_entity_poly.type
_entity_poly.pdbx_seq_one_letter_code
_entity_poly.pdbx_strand_id
1 'polypeptide(L)'
;ENNLRLGKPKASQEELIWAAKAANAHEFIVALPEGYQTVIGERGVLLSGGERQRIAIARALLKGAPILLLDEPTSSIDAENEEDIQKALGRLQAQRTVMIIAHRLSTVRKADCILVMEMGRIAESGGHEELLAKGGIYAHLVAAQSLDMPECRDDENALPMKVGSHLAAVAGGGP
;
A
#
# COMPACT_ATOMS: atom_id res chain seq x y z
N GLU A 1 -14.50 -13.92 10.01
CA GLU A 1 -14.32 -14.91 8.94
C GLU A 1 -14.95 -14.43 7.64
N ASN A 2 -16.27 -14.19 7.59
CA ASN A 2 -17.00 -13.78 6.38
C ASN A 2 -16.38 -12.56 5.68
N ASN A 3 -15.84 -11.62 6.44
CA ASN A 3 -15.18 -10.44 5.90
C ASN A 3 -13.90 -10.79 5.10
N LEU A 4 -13.12 -11.76 5.55
CA LEU A 4 -11.95 -12.26 4.82
C LEU A 4 -12.36 -13.04 3.57
N ARG A 5 -13.44 -13.80 3.64
CA ARG A 5 -13.98 -14.56 2.50
C ARG A 5 -14.46 -13.69 1.33
N LEU A 6 -14.65 -12.37 1.53
CA LEU A 6 -14.88 -11.44 0.42
C LEU A 6 -13.74 -11.46 -0.60
N GLY A 7 -12.50 -11.76 -0.19
CA GLY A 7 -11.37 -11.95 -1.10
C GLY A 7 -11.46 -13.26 -1.91
N LYS A 8 -11.90 -14.34 -1.26
CA LYS A 8 -12.03 -15.69 -1.84
C LYS A 8 -13.14 -16.46 -1.13
N PRO A 9 -14.38 -16.51 -1.67
CA PRO A 9 -15.55 -17.09 -0.98
C PRO A 9 -15.39 -18.54 -0.56
N LYS A 10 -14.66 -19.34 -1.34
CA LYS A 10 -14.41 -20.76 -1.08
C LYS A 10 -13.06 -21.03 -0.40
N ALA A 11 -12.44 -20.01 0.22
CA ALA A 11 -11.17 -20.21 0.93
C ALA A 11 -11.34 -21.21 2.09
N SER A 12 -10.36 -22.10 2.25
CA SER A 12 -10.31 -22.97 3.44
C SER A 12 -9.96 -22.15 4.69
N GLN A 13 -10.19 -22.72 5.87
CA GLN A 13 -9.80 -22.07 7.13
C GLN A 13 -8.28 -21.83 7.20
N GLU A 14 -7.51 -22.76 6.66
CA GLU A 14 -6.05 -22.66 6.60
C GLU A 14 -5.61 -21.50 5.70
N GLU A 15 -6.26 -21.29 4.55
CA GLU A 15 -6.01 -20.16 3.66
C GLU A 15 -6.34 -18.83 4.31
N LEU A 16 -7.44 -18.75 5.09
CA LEU A 16 -7.82 -17.56 5.84
C LEU A 16 -6.76 -17.22 6.89
N ILE A 17 -6.31 -18.20 7.66
CA ILE A 17 -5.28 -18.03 8.69
C ILE A 17 -3.95 -17.64 8.05
N TRP A 18 -3.57 -18.29 6.94
CA TRP A 18 -2.34 -17.93 6.21
C TRP A 18 -2.37 -16.47 5.75
N ALA A 19 -3.47 -16.04 5.13
CA ALA A 19 -3.60 -14.67 4.65
C ALA A 19 -3.59 -13.64 5.80
N ALA A 20 -4.25 -13.96 6.92
CA ALA A 20 -4.26 -13.12 8.09
C ALA A 20 -2.84 -13.00 8.70
N LYS A 21 -2.08 -14.10 8.80
CA LYS A 21 -0.68 -14.07 9.24
C LYS A 21 0.21 -13.27 8.29
N ALA A 22 0.06 -13.48 6.98
CA ALA A 22 0.82 -12.75 5.97
C ALA A 22 0.54 -11.24 5.98
N ALA A 23 -0.68 -10.84 6.38
CA ALA A 23 -1.09 -9.45 6.56
C ALA A 23 -0.85 -8.89 7.97
N ASN A 24 -0.15 -9.61 8.85
CA ASN A 24 0.03 -9.27 10.27
C ASN A 24 -1.30 -9.00 11.01
N ALA A 25 -2.37 -9.69 10.59
CA ALA A 25 -3.72 -9.54 11.14
C ALA A 25 -4.12 -10.65 12.12
N HIS A 26 -3.41 -11.78 12.12
CA HIS A 26 -3.78 -12.97 12.88
C HIS A 26 -3.90 -12.71 14.38
N GLU A 27 -2.89 -12.08 14.97
CA GLU A 27 -2.79 -11.90 16.42
C GLU A 27 -3.94 -11.05 16.98
N PHE A 28 -4.23 -9.91 16.35
CA PHE A 28 -5.36 -9.11 16.81
C PHE A 28 -6.71 -9.80 16.56
N ILE A 29 -6.87 -10.56 15.46
CA ILE A 29 -8.11 -11.31 15.21
C ILE A 29 -8.35 -12.34 16.30
N VAL A 30 -7.32 -13.08 16.71
CA VAL A 30 -7.42 -14.10 17.77
C VAL A 30 -7.71 -13.46 19.13
N ALA A 31 -7.22 -12.26 19.38
CA ALA A 31 -7.50 -11.50 20.60
C ALA A 31 -8.95 -10.94 20.70
N LEU A 32 -9.70 -10.93 19.61
CA LEU A 32 -11.10 -10.54 19.64
C LEU A 32 -11.96 -11.58 20.41
N PRO A 33 -13.10 -11.19 21.03
CA PRO A 33 -13.90 -12.07 21.89
C PRO A 33 -14.29 -13.42 21.28
N GLU A 34 -14.60 -13.45 19.98
CA GLU A 34 -14.95 -14.67 19.23
C GLU A 34 -13.93 -14.98 18.13
N GLY A 35 -12.73 -14.42 18.21
CA GLY A 35 -11.66 -14.61 17.24
C GLY A 35 -12.13 -14.31 15.81
N TYR A 36 -11.93 -15.25 14.89
CA TYR A 36 -12.36 -15.14 13.49
C TYR A 36 -13.87 -15.04 13.29
N GLN A 37 -14.69 -15.44 14.27
CA GLN A 37 -16.16 -15.38 14.22
C GLN A 37 -16.71 -14.05 14.72
N THR A 38 -15.88 -13.19 15.31
CA THR A 38 -16.28 -11.88 15.81
C THR A 38 -16.97 -11.06 14.73
N VAL A 39 -18.17 -10.52 15.05
CA VAL A 39 -18.89 -9.60 14.19
C VAL A 39 -18.34 -8.20 14.40
N ILE A 40 -17.67 -7.65 13.39
CA ILE A 40 -16.96 -6.36 13.47
C ILE A 40 -17.85 -5.14 13.20
N GLY A 41 -19.14 -5.34 13.01
CA GLY A 41 -20.10 -4.27 12.73
C GLY A 41 -19.99 -3.68 11.33
N GLU A 42 -20.87 -2.72 11.04
CA GLU A 42 -20.88 -2.02 9.76
C GLU A 42 -19.59 -1.22 9.60
N ARG A 43 -18.97 -1.31 8.41
CA ARG A 43 -17.68 -0.67 8.09
C ARG A 43 -16.53 -1.01 9.05
N GLY A 44 -16.65 -2.07 9.86
CA GLY A 44 -15.61 -2.47 10.80
C GLY A 44 -15.40 -1.46 11.95
N VAL A 45 -16.48 -0.87 12.47
CA VAL A 45 -16.44 0.18 13.52
C VAL A 45 -15.70 -0.26 14.79
N LEU A 46 -15.64 -1.56 15.06
CA LEU A 46 -14.94 -2.13 16.22
C LEU A 46 -13.42 -2.27 16.02
N LEU A 47 -12.90 -1.92 14.85
CA LEU A 47 -11.49 -2.04 14.50
C LEU A 47 -10.83 -0.66 14.37
N SER A 48 -9.56 -0.57 14.73
CA SER A 48 -8.72 0.59 14.43
C SER A 48 -8.50 0.75 12.91
N GLY A 49 -8.01 1.90 12.48
CA GLY A 49 -7.67 2.15 11.07
C GLY A 49 -6.67 1.13 10.53
N GLY A 50 -5.59 0.87 11.28
CA GLY A 50 -4.56 -0.09 10.93
C GLY A 50 -5.06 -1.53 10.85
N GLU A 51 -5.94 -1.96 11.78
CA GLU A 51 -6.55 -3.29 11.75
C GLU A 51 -7.45 -3.48 10.53
N ARG A 52 -8.28 -2.48 10.20
CA ARG A 52 -9.09 -2.51 8.97
C ARG A 52 -8.22 -2.66 7.72
N GLN A 53 -7.10 -1.96 7.68
CA GLN A 53 -6.19 -2.01 6.54
C GLN A 53 -5.50 -3.38 6.44
N ARG A 54 -5.03 -3.96 7.54
CA ARG A 54 -4.46 -5.32 7.54
C ARG A 54 -5.49 -6.37 7.07
N ILE A 55 -6.77 -6.24 7.43
CA ILE A 55 -7.83 -7.09 6.88
C ILE A 55 -8.00 -6.87 5.37
N ALA A 56 -7.91 -5.64 4.88
CA ALA A 56 -7.99 -5.36 3.45
C ALA A 56 -6.81 -5.99 2.69
N ILE A 57 -5.60 -5.93 3.25
CA ILE A 57 -4.42 -6.61 2.70
C ILE A 57 -4.61 -8.13 2.69
N ALA A 58 -5.13 -8.73 3.78
CA ALA A 58 -5.42 -10.17 3.84
C ALA A 58 -6.41 -10.59 2.75
N ARG A 59 -7.46 -9.80 2.50
CA ARG A 59 -8.40 -10.04 1.39
C ARG A 59 -7.71 -9.99 0.02
N ALA A 60 -6.84 -9.03 -0.20
CA ALA A 60 -6.09 -8.90 -1.45
C ALA A 60 -5.12 -10.08 -1.66
N LEU A 61 -4.50 -10.58 -0.58
CA LEU A 61 -3.67 -11.79 -0.61
C LEU A 61 -4.49 -13.02 -0.99
N LEU A 62 -5.66 -13.21 -0.38
CA LEU A 62 -6.60 -14.32 -0.69
C LEU A 62 -7.08 -14.28 -2.13
N LYS A 63 -7.34 -13.08 -2.66
CA LYS A 63 -7.80 -12.90 -4.05
C LYS A 63 -6.74 -13.32 -5.05
N GLY A 64 -5.46 -13.15 -4.74
CA GLY A 64 -4.35 -13.57 -5.60
C GLY A 64 -4.28 -12.87 -6.96
N ALA A 65 -4.84 -11.65 -7.09
CA ALA A 65 -4.85 -10.93 -8.35
C ALA A 65 -3.43 -10.59 -8.83
N PRO A 66 -3.10 -10.74 -10.12
CA PRO A 66 -1.77 -10.43 -10.65
C PRO A 66 -1.49 -8.92 -10.73
N ILE A 67 -2.53 -8.09 -10.75
CA ILE A 67 -2.45 -6.62 -10.79
C ILE A 67 -3.10 -6.07 -9.53
N LEU A 68 -2.41 -5.17 -8.85
CA LEU A 68 -2.87 -4.46 -7.66
C LEU A 68 -3.00 -2.97 -7.94
N LEU A 69 -4.12 -2.39 -7.52
CA LEU A 69 -4.32 -0.95 -7.47
C LEU A 69 -4.36 -0.55 -5.99
N LEU A 70 -3.44 0.30 -5.59
CA LEU A 70 -3.33 0.81 -4.23
C LEU A 70 -3.58 2.32 -4.24
N ASP A 71 -4.59 2.75 -3.51
CA ASP A 71 -4.93 4.15 -3.33
C ASP A 71 -4.50 4.58 -1.93
N GLU A 72 -3.50 5.43 -1.84
CA GLU A 72 -2.93 5.95 -0.58
C GLU A 72 -2.81 4.92 0.55
N PRO A 73 -2.08 3.83 0.38
CA PRO A 73 -2.13 2.70 1.30
C PRO A 73 -1.62 3.01 2.72
N THR A 74 -1.12 4.21 3.00
CA THR A 74 -0.54 4.59 4.31
C THR A 74 -0.99 5.95 4.84
N SER A 75 -2.02 6.58 4.28
CA SER A 75 -2.42 7.96 4.59
C SER A 75 -3.06 8.17 5.98
N SER A 76 -3.46 7.12 6.70
CA SER A 76 -4.25 7.22 7.93
C SER A 76 -3.77 6.27 9.04
N ILE A 77 -2.44 6.04 9.17
CA ILE A 77 -1.90 5.02 10.06
C ILE A 77 -1.15 5.66 11.20
N ASP A 78 -1.41 5.19 12.43
CA ASP A 78 -0.61 5.51 13.61
C ASP A 78 0.78 4.88 13.49
N ALA A 79 1.82 5.58 13.95
CA ALA A 79 3.23 5.17 13.82
C ALA A 79 3.51 3.74 14.34
N GLU A 80 2.82 3.29 15.38
CA GLU A 80 2.97 1.93 15.94
C GLU A 80 2.55 0.81 14.98
N ASN A 81 1.64 1.08 14.06
CA ASN A 81 1.11 0.09 13.10
C ASN A 81 1.76 0.20 11.72
N GLU A 82 2.56 1.25 11.47
CA GLU A 82 3.09 1.53 10.13
C GLU A 82 4.05 0.43 9.67
N GLU A 83 4.93 -0.05 10.53
CA GLU A 83 5.92 -1.10 10.19
C GLU A 83 5.24 -2.42 9.79
N ASP A 84 4.22 -2.84 10.54
CA ASP A 84 3.48 -4.08 10.26
C ASP A 84 2.73 -4.00 8.94
N ILE A 85 2.16 -2.85 8.64
CA ILE A 85 1.46 -2.61 7.38
C ILE A 85 2.45 -2.56 6.22
N GLN A 86 3.60 -1.92 6.38
CA GLN A 86 4.66 -1.90 5.36
C GLN A 86 5.17 -3.31 5.04
N LYS A 87 5.41 -4.14 6.05
CA LYS A 87 5.79 -5.56 5.87
C LYS A 87 4.71 -6.34 5.12
N ALA A 88 3.44 -6.14 5.48
CA ALA A 88 2.31 -6.80 4.83
C ALA A 88 2.14 -6.36 3.37
N LEU A 89 2.28 -5.05 3.09
CA LEU A 89 2.28 -4.49 1.74
C LEU A 89 3.44 -5.04 0.90
N GLY A 90 4.65 -5.13 1.46
CA GLY A 90 5.79 -5.73 0.76
C GLY A 90 5.54 -7.18 0.34
N ARG A 91 4.89 -7.99 1.19
CA ARG A 91 4.48 -9.36 0.85
C ARG A 91 3.39 -9.38 -0.24
N LEU A 92 2.44 -8.44 -0.16
CA LEU A 92 1.36 -8.32 -1.13
C LEU A 92 1.90 -7.92 -2.53
N GLN A 93 2.88 -7.04 -2.59
CA GLN A 93 3.48 -6.52 -3.82
C GLN A 93 4.39 -7.54 -4.52
N ALA A 94 4.96 -8.48 -3.76
CA ALA A 94 5.90 -9.45 -4.29
C ALA A 94 5.32 -10.24 -5.48
N GLN A 95 6.04 -10.26 -6.61
CA GLN A 95 5.68 -10.97 -7.84
C GLN A 95 4.38 -10.48 -8.52
N ARG A 96 3.99 -9.22 -8.33
CA ARG A 96 2.78 -8.63 -8.93
C ARG A 96 3.11 -7.31 -9.63
N THR A 97 2.27 -6.97 -10.58
CA THR A 97 2.25 -5.59 -11.10
C THR A 97 1.46 -4.73 -10.14
N VAL A 98 2.07 -3.65 -9.65
CA VAL A 98 1.45 -2.77 -8.66
C VAL A 98 1.36 -1.36 -9.22
N MET A 99 0.18 -0.78 -9.20
CA MET A 99 -0.05 0.62 -9.48
C MET A 99 -0.45 1.31 -8.18
N ILE A 100 0.27 2.36 -7.80
CA ILE A 100 0.03 3.09 -6.55
C ILE A 100 -0.32 4.53 -6.89
N ILE A 101 -1.41 5.04 -6.33
CA ILE A 101 -1.66 6.47 -6.22
C ILE A 101 -0.92 6.92 -4.96
N ALA A 102 0.12 7.73 -5.14
CA ALA A 102 1.02 8.10 -4.05
C ALA A 102 1.10 9.60 -3.87
N HIS A 103 0.97 10.03 -2.61
CA HIS A 103 1.19 11.40 -2.17
C HIS A 103 2.51 11.57 -1.41
N ARG A 104 3.19 10.48 -1.07
CA ARG A 104 4.51 10.51 -0.40
C ARG A 104 5.62 10.30 -1.41
N LEU A 105 6.55 11.23 -1.46
CA LEU A 105 7.71 11.18 -2.36
C LEU A 105 8.56 9.91 -2.17
N SER A 106 8.68 9.41 -0.93
CA SER A 106 9.40 8.18 -0.61
C SER A 106 8.82 6.94 -1.31
N THR A 107 7.52 6.89 -1.55
CA THR A 107 6.84 5.84 -2.31
C THR A 107 7.11 6.00 -3.81
N VAL A 108 7.00 7.23 -4.32
CA VAL A 108 7.17 7.54 -5.75
C VAL A 108 8.60 7.27 -6.22
N ARG A 109 9.61 7.65 -5.43
CA ARG A 109 11.03 7.45 -5.77
C ARG A 109 11.43 5.99 -6.03
N LYS A 110 10.73 5.04 -5.42
CA LYS A 110 11.00 3.59 -5.53
C LYS A 110 10.27 2.91 -6.68
N ALA A 111 9.45 3.65 -7.43
CA ALA A 111 8.70 3.10 -8.54
C ALA A 111 9.60 2.84 -9.76
N ASP A 112 9.38 1.69 -10.42
CA ASP A 112 10.04 1.38 -11.69
C ASP A 112 9.62 2.35 -12.80
N CYS A 113 8.38 2.85 -12.72
CA CYS A 113 7.81 3.82 -13.66
C CYS A 113 6.88 4.78 -12.90
N ILE A 114 7.07 6.06 -13.12
CA ILE A 114 6.25 7.13 -12.57
C ILE A 114 5.40 7.68 -13.71
N LEU A 115 4.10 7.81 -13.48
CA LEU A 115 3.15 8.44 -14.37
C LEU A 115 2.68 9.75 -13.72
N VAL A 116 3.02 10.88 -14.34
CA VAL A 116 2.56 12.19 -13.88
C VAL A 116 1.26 12.54 -14.61
N MET A 117 0.20 12.77 -13.83
CA MET A 117 -1.12 13.08 -14.36
C MET A 117 -1.39 14.58 -14.27
N GLU A 118 -1.87 15.16 -15.38
CA GLU A 118 -2.35 16.53 -15.44
C GLU A 118 -3.66 16.56 -16.25
N MET A 119 -4.69 17.19 -15.71
CA MET A 119 -6.02 17.30 -16.34
C MET A 119 -6.56 15.97 -16.92
N GLY A 120 -6.36 14.86 -16.18
CA GLY A 120 -6.84 13.53 -16.59
C GLY A 120 -6.03 12.87 -17.70
N ARG A 121 -4.84 13.38 -18.02
CA ARG A 121 -3.93 12.82 -19.03
C ARG A 121 -2.57 12.56 -18.44
N ILE A 122 -1.84 11.59 -18.99
CA ILE A 122 -0.45 11.38 -18.65
C ILE A 122 0.37 12.48 -19.33
N ALA A 123 0.93 13.39 -18.53
CA ALA A 123 1.77 14.49 -19.00
C ALA A 123 3.24 14.03 -19.11
N GLU A 124 3.72 13.24 -18.16
CA GLU A 124 5.08 12.73 -18.13
C GLU A 124 5.09 11.26 -17.70
N SER A 125 6.07 10.50 -18.18
CA SER A 125 6.35 9.15 -17.71
C SER A 125 7.84 8.85 -17.75
N GLY A 126 8.31 8.05 -16.79
CA GLY A 126 9.74 7.66 -16.70
C GLY A 126 10.14 7.27 -15.29
N GLY A 127 11.42 7.00 -15.08
CA GLY A 127 11.99 6.78 -13.76
C GLY A 127 12.24 8.10 -13.01
N HIS A 128 12.50 8.00 -11.69
CA HIS A 128 12.73 9.17 -10.82
C HIS A 128 13.80 10.11 -11.36
N GLU A 129 15.00 9.59 -11.62
CA GLU A 129 16.15 10.36 -12.08
C GLU A 129 15.92 10.96 -13.49
N GLU A 130 15.26 10.20 -14.37
CA GLU A 130 14.92 10.65 -15.71
C GLU A 130 13.98 11.86 -15.68
N LEU A 131 12.93 11.79 -14.85
CA LEU A 131 11.95 12.86 -14.75
C LEU A 131 12.52 14.09 -14.04
N LEU A 132 13.43 13.92 -13.07
CA LEU A 132 14.16 15.04 -12.47
C LEU A 132 15.03 15.75 -13.49
N ALA A 133 15.78 14.99 -14.30
CA ALA A 133 16.66 15.55 -15.34
C ALA A 133 15.89 16.32 -16.43
N LYS A 134 14.63 15.93 -16.70
CA LYS A 134 13.75 16.65 -17.64
C LYS A 134 13.35 18.04 -17.14
N GLY A 135 13.38 18.29 -15.82
CA GLY A 135 13.01 19.58 -15.23
C GLY A 135 11.53 19.98 -15.44
N GLY A 136 10.65 19.00 -15.67
CA GLY A 136 9.24 19.21 -15.97
C GLY A 136 8.33 19.23 -14.73
N ILE A 137 7.08 18.85 -14.88
CA ILE A 137 6.06 18.87 -13.81
C ILE A 137 6.52 18.05 -12.61
N TYR A 138 7.08 16.86 -12.86
CA TYR A 138 7.58 16.00 -11.79
C TYR A 138 8.66 16.68 -10.95
N ALA A 139 9.64 17.31 -11.59
CA ALA A 139 10.72 18.00 -10.88
C ALA A 139 10.19 19.14 -10.01
N HIS A 140 9.20 19.89 -10.50
CA HIS A 140 8.53 20.93 -9.70
C HIS A 140 7.75 20.36 -8.51
N LEU A 141 7.04 19.22 -8.66
CA LEU A 141 6.35 18.55 -7.56
C LEU A 141 7.32 18.10 -6.48
N VAL A 142 8.46 17.51 -6.88
CA VAL A 142 9.53 17.09 -5.94
C VAL A 142 10.10 18.29 -5.21
N ALA A 143 10.41 19.39 -5.91
CA ALA A 143 10.95 20.59 -5.28
C ALA A 143 9.97 21.20 -4.29
N ALA A 144 8.67 21.28 -4.62
CA ALA A 144 7.63 21.78 -3.73
C ALA A 144 7.52 20.95 -2.43
N GLN A 145 7.51 19.62 -2.55
CA GLN A 145 7.44 18.73 -1.37
C GLN A 145 8.72 18.77 -0.51
N SER A 146 9.87 19.05 -1.10
CA SER A 146 11.13 19.17 -0.35
C SER A 146 11.21 20.45 0.48
N LEU A 147 10.44 21.48 0.14
CA LEU A 147 10.37 22.72 0.90
C LEU A 147 9.46 22.63 2.14
N ASP A 148 8.50 21.70 2.12
CA ASP A 148 7.55 21.49 3.24
C ASP A 148 8.05 20.49 4.29
N MET A 149 9.21 19.86 4.09
CA MET A 149 9.77 18.88 5.03
C MET A 149 11.01 19.42 5.72
N PRO A 150 11.06 19.52 7.08
CA PRO A 150 12.33 19.55 7.81
C PRO A 150 13.05 18.22 7.50
N GLU A 151 14.35 18.31 7.25
CA GLU A 151 15.25 17.21 6.84
C GLU A 151 14.84 15.84 7.39
N CYS A 152 14.16 15.03 6.56
CA CYS A 152 13.95 13.63 6.87
C CYS A 152 15.25 12.89 6.60
N ARG A 153 15.82 12.33 7.67
CA ARG A 153 16.89 11.34 7.61
C ARG A 153 16.43 10.22 6.67
N ASP A 154 17.31 9.82 5.78
CA ASP A 154 17.12 8.66 4.92
C ASP A 154 16.73 7.46 5.77
N ASP A 155 15.49 7.01 5.65
CA ASP A 155 15.03 5.78 6.29
C ASP A 155 15.70 4.60 5.60
N GLU A 156 16.85 4.18 6.13
CA GLU A 156 17.58 2.96 5.72
C GLU A 156 16.76 1.67 5.88
N ASN A 157 15.55 1.75 6.44
CA ASN A 157 14.71 0.60 6.77
C ASN A 157 13.65 0.27 5.71
N ALA A 158 13.76 0.83 4.51
CA ALA A 158 12.90 0.48 3.41
C ALA A 158 13.33 -0.86 2.81
N LEU A 159 12.52 -1.90 3.02
CA LEU A 159 12.73 -3.23 2.46
C LEU A 159 13.10 -3.18 0.96
N PRO A 160 14.16 -3.87 0.54
CA PRO A 160 14.53 -3.95 -0.87
C PRO A 160 13.39 -4.62 -1.65
N MET A 161 12.88 -3.96 -2.67
CA MET A 161 11.95 -4.57 -3.61
C MET A 161 12.66 -5.72 -4.34
N LYS A 162 12.12 -6.94 -4.21
CA LYS A 162 12.70 -8.11 -4.88
C LYS A 162 12.44 -8.04 -6.37
N VAL A 163 13.47 -8.42 -7.14
CA VAL A 163 13.46 -8.58 -8.61
C VAL A 163 12.21 -9.38 -9.02
N GLY A 164 11.37 -8.78 -9.88
CA GLY A 164 10.16 -9.42 -10.45
C GLY A 164 8.83 -8.71 -10.18
N SER A 165 8.80 -7.62 -9.39
CA SER A 165 7.62 -6.76 -9.25
C SER A 165 7.80 -5.48 -10.07
N HIS A 166 6.78 -5.11 -10.84
CA HIS A 166 6.73 -3.82 -11.54
C HIS A 166 5.87 -2.87 -10.73
N LEU A 167 6.45 -1.77 -10.26
CA LEU A 167 5.78 -0.71 -9.53
C LEU A 167 5.60 0.50 -10.46
N ALA A 168 4.36 0.92 -10.67
CA ALA A 168 4.04 2.18 -11.29
C ALA A 168 3.41 3.10 -10.24
N ALA A 169 3.97 4.28 -10.05
CA ALA A 169 3.40 5.30 -9.17
C ALA A 169 2.72 6.38 -10.02
N VAL A 170 1.53 6.80 -9.59
CA VAL A 170 0.80 7.91 -10.19
C VAL A 170 0.93 9.10 -9.26
N ALA A 171 1.60 10.16 -9.71
CA ALA A 171 1.66 11.44 -9.02
C ALA A 171 0.68 12.41 -9.67
N GLY A 172 -0.27 12.97 -8.90
CA GLY A 172 -1.23 13.96 -9.35
C GLY A 172 -0.92 15.32 -8.70
N GLY A 173 -0.82 16.38 -9.53
CA GLY A 173 -0.98 17.74 -9.04
C GLY A 173 -2.48 17.99 -8.85
N GLY A 174 -2.91 18.34 -7.63
CA GLY A 174 -4.26 18.85 -7.39
C GLY A 174 -4.49 20.21 -8.08
N PRO A 175 -5.74 20.65 -8.21
CA PRO A 175 -6.06 21.95 -8.81
C PRO A 175 -5.48 23.09 -8.02
#